data_77f490319336829d4d8243dc14e39415
#
_entry.id   77f490319336829d4d8243dc14e39415
#
_cell.length_a   1.000
_cell.length_b   1.000
_cell.length_c   1.000
_cell.angle_alpha   90.00
_cell.angle_beta   90.00
_cell.angle_gamma   90.00
#
_symmetry.space_group_name_H-M   'P 1'
#
loop_
_entity.id
_entity.type
_entity.pdbx_description
1 polymer ?
#
loop_
_entity_poly.entity_id
_entity_poly.type
_entity_poly.pdbx_seq_one_letter_code
_entity_poly.pdbx_strand_id
1 'polypeptide(L)'
;MEAKIDGILIIMCRKIRLILVCLIAISSLRSQAQALYGTTGLLHAPTAEMQKDKTFMAGGNVLHLVPLQYISSNEIKYTFNYYLNITIFPWLEVGYTCTINYANHGSTYFPEQSWGKYTNQDRAFNARLRLWKEGWWKSWTPQIVLGLDDPTSHEAYGGGAVKFDEAGMQNNHFTRYYLAATKHFSFAGVGTLGVHAAYVDYRACWFPHYRRPAAGVNFKFNLLPEDNLAVKALNGLDLMAEYDARTVNIGAHYQLWKDHINLIAELNNGKYFSGGIYFKIHLK
;
A
#
# COMPACT_ATOMS: atom_id res chain seq x y z
N MET A 1 50.01 -14.45 -28.41
CA MET A 1 48.60 -14.83 -28.72
C MET A 1 47.78 -14.94 -27.45
N GLU A 2 48.29 -15.51 -26.36
CA GLU A 2 47.61 -15.68 -25.07
C GLU A 2 47.16 -14.37 -24.41
N ALA A 3 48.01 -13.36 -24.32
CA ALA A 3 47.66 -12.07 -23.69
C ALA A 3 46.49 -11.32 -24.37
N LYS A 4 46.15 -11.62 -25.60
CA LYS A 4 45.05 -11.04 -26.35
C LYS A 4 43.73 -11.77 -26.06
N ILE A 5 43.81 -13.06 -25.71
CA ILE A 5 42.67 -13.90 -25.33
C ILE A 5 42.22 -13.54 -23.91
N ASP A 6 43.16 -13.35 -22.97
CA ASP A 6 42.86 -12.96 -21.58
C ASP A 6 42.18 -11.58 -21.52
N GLY A 7 42.64 -10.62 -22.34
CA GLY A 7 41.99 -9.29 -22.43
C GLY A 7 40.53 -9.36 -22.92
N ILE A 8 40.23 -10.22 -23.90
CA ILE A 8 38.89 -10.41 -24.44
C ILE A 8 37.99 -11.12 -23.38
N LEU A 9 38.53 -12.10 -22.67
CA LEU A 9 37.82 -12.83 -21.63
C LEU A 9 37.42 -11.91 -20.45
N ILE A 10 38.33 -11.03 -20.03
CA ILE A 10 38.10 -10.06 -18.96
C ILE A 10 37.01 -9.04 -19.38
N ILE A 11 37.04 -8.56 -20.63
CA ILE A 11 36.02 -7.62 -21.14
C ILE A 11 34.67 -8.32 -21.28
N MET A 12 34.62 -9.57 -21.72
CA MET A 12 33.39 -10.36 -21.78
C MET A 12 32.80 -10.62 -20.38
N CYS A 13 33.60 -11.04 -19.41
CA CYS A 13 33.17 -11.21 -18.04
C CYS A 13 32.62 -9.92 -17.41
N ARG A 14 33.26 -8.79 -17.72
CA ARG A 14 32.80 -7.48 -17.23
C ARG A 14 31.47 -7.05 -17.88
N LYS A 15 31.29 -7.29 -19.18
CA LYS A 15 30.02 -7.05 -19.88
C LYS A 15 28.91 -8.00 -19.39
N ILE A 16 29.19 -9.29 -19.18
CA ILE A 16 28.25 -10.27 -18.64
C ILE A 16 27.84 -9.89 -17.22
N ARG A 17 28.78 -9.49 -16.36
CA ARG A 17 28.45 -8.97 -15.00
C ARG A 17 27.59 -7.71 -15.08
N LEU A 18 27.87 -6.78 -15.99
CA LEU A 18 27.06 -5.56 -16.16
C LEU A 18 25.64 -5.91 -16.64
N ILE A 19 25.50 -6.84 -17.58
CA ILE A 19 24.20 -7.32 -18.08
C ILE A 19 23.45 -8.07 -16.98
N LEU A 20 24.12 -8.90 -16.15
CA LEU A 20 23.50 -9.57 -15.02
C LEU A 20 23.04 -8.58 -13.95
N VAL A 21 23.83 -7.55 -13.63
CA VAL A 21 23.48 -6.49 -12.70
C VAL A 21 22.29 -5.68 -13.24
N CYS A 22 22.25 -5.38 -14.54
CA CYS A 22 21.11 -4.72 -15.18
C CYS A 22 19.86 -5.60 -15.20
N LEU A 23 19.98 -6.91 -15.42
CA LEU A 23 18.86 -7.86 -15.38
C LEU A 23 18.32 -8.07 -13.95
N ILE A 24 19.18 -8.06 -12.93
CA ILE A 24 18.79 -8.12 -11.53
C ILE A 24 18.11 -6.81 -11.10
N ALA A 25 18.56 -5.65 -11.63
CA ALA A 25 17.93 -4.35 -11.35
C ALA A 25 16.52 -4.20 -11.96
N ILE A 26 16.18 -4.97 -13.01
CA ILE A 26 14.85 -4.94 -13.65
C ILE A 26 13.80 -5.80 -12.90
N SER A 27 14.24 -6.72 -12.04
CA SER A 27 13.36 -7.72 -11.39
C SER A 27 12.77 -7.32 -10.03
N SER A 28 13.03 -6.10 -9.52
CA SER A 28 12.69 -5.70 -8.15
C SER A 28 11.61 -4.63 -8.00
N LEU A 29 10.70 -4.49 -8.96
CA LEU A 29 9.47 -3.71 -8.74
C LEU A 29 8.54 -4.50 -7.84
N ARG A 30 8.67 -4.31 -6.54
CA ARG A 30 7.84 -4.98 -5.53
C ARG A 30 6.97 -3.94 -4.88
N SER A 31 5.74 -4.02 -5.17
CA SER A 31 4.68 -3.17 -4.67
C SER A 31 4.16 -3.68 -3.33
N GLN A 32 3.66 -2.79 -2.51
CA GLN A 32 3.20 -3.03 -1.16
C GLN A 32 1.69 -2.89 -1.08
N ALA A 33 1.07 -3.46 -0.06
CA ALA A 33 -0.34 -3.23 0.20
C ALA A 33 -0.51 -2.02 1.12
N GLN A 34 -1.44 -1.14 0.78
CA GLN A 34 -1.85 -0.05 1.66
C GLN A 34 -2.53 -0.60 2.91
N ALA A 35 -2.20 -0.03 4.07
CA ALA A 35 -2.74 -0.48 5.33
C ALA A 35 -4.27 -0.39 5.40
N LEU A 36 -4.88 0.66 4.89
CA LEU A 36 -6.31 0.87 4.96
C LEU A 36 -7.09 0.22 3.82
N TYR A 37 -6.64 0.43 2.59
CA TYR A 37 -7.41 0.06 1.39
C TYR A 37 -7.13 -1.35 0.88
N GLY A 38 -6.05 -1.99 1.36
CA GLY A 38 -5.64 -3.32 0.88
C GLY A 38 -5.21 -3.36 -0.59
N THR A 39 -5.10 -2.21 -1.25
CA THR A 39 -4.59 -2.07 -2.61
C THR A 39 -3.09 -1.83 -2.60
N THR A 40 -2.45 -1.95 -3.76
CA THR A 40 -1.03 -1.64 -3.88
C THR A 40 -0.76 -0.14 -3.66
N GLY A 41 0.20 0.20 -2.80
CA GLY A 41 0.54 1.59 -2.48
C GLY A 41 1.54 1.71 -1.33
N LEU A 42 1.65 2.90 -0.73
CA LEU A 42 2.40 3.12 0.51
C LEU A 42 1.56 2.69 1.74
N LEU A 43 1.45 3.53 2.76
CA LEU A 43 0.64 3.26 3.95
C LEU A 43 -0.84 3.58 3.69
N HIS A 44 -1.13 4.85 3.35
CA HIS A 44 -2.45 5.36 3.01
C HIS A 44 -2.45 6.15 1.70
N ALA A 45 -1.33 6.78 1.34
CA ALA A 45 -1.20 7.52 0.09
C ALA A 45 -1.25 6.59 -1.12
N PRO A 46 -2.08 6.89 -2.12
CA PRO A 46 -2.11 6.11 -3.34
C PRO A 46 -0.83 6.34 -4.16
N THR A 47 -0.35 5.27 -4.78
CA THR A 47 0.79 5.31 -5.68
C THR A 47 0.44 4.75 -7.04
N ALA A 48 1.33 4.90 -8.01
CA ALA A 48 1.17 4.23 -9.30
C ALA A 48 1.80 2.83 -9.34
N GLU A 49 2.33 2.32 -8.22
CA GLU A 49 2.85 0.96 -8.17
C GLU A 49 1.74 -0.07 -8.43
N MET A 50 2.11 -1.16 -9.08
CA MET A 50 1.24 -2.29 -9.33
C MET A 50 1.98 -3.58 -8.98
N GLN A 51 1.28 -4.56 -8.43
CA GLN A 51 1.84 -5.89 -8.31
C GLN A 51 2.11 -6.49 -9.70
N LYS A 52 2.97 -7.49 -9.73
CA LYS A 52 3.11 -8.33 -10.92
C LYS A 52 1.75 -8.94 -11.26
N ASP A 53 1.48 -9.13 -12.55
CA ASP A 53 0.27 -9.83 -13.02
C ASP A 53 0.11 -11.19 -12.35
N LYS A 54 -1.13 -11.63 -12.21
CA LYS A 54 -1.51 -12.87 -11.54
C LYS A 54 -1.02 -12.94 -10.08
N THR A 55 -0.87 -11.81 -9.41
CA THR A 55 -0.55 -11.77 -7.98
C THR A 55 -1.83 -11.58 -7.18
N PHE A 56 -2.09 -12.52 -6.28
CA PHE A 56 -3.15 -12.46 -5.30
C PHE A 56 -2.57 -12.04 -3.95
N MET A 57 -3.24 -11.13 -3.26
CA MET A 57 -2.91 -10.70 -1.90
C MET A 57 -4.12 -10.87 -0.99
N ALA A 58 -3.87 -11.34 0.23
CA ALA A 58 -4.87 -11.40 1.29
C ALA A 58 -4.23 -10.95 2.60
N GLY A 59 -4.89 -10.11 3.36
CA GLY A 59 -4.32 -9.59 4.60
C GLY A 59 -5.31 -8.94 5.53
N GLY A 60 -4.79 -8.47 6.65
CA GLY A 60 -5.55 -7.70 7.62
C GLY A 60 -4.65 -6.84 8.49
N ASN A 61 -5.20 -5.73 8.96
CA ASN A 61 -4.50 -4.75 9.77
C ASN A 61 -5.34 -4.34 10.97
N VAL A 62 -4.66 -4.04 12.06
CA VAL A 62 -5.22 -3.32 13.19
C VAL A 62 -4.76 -1.88 13.07
N LEU A 63 -5.70 -0.96 12.89
CA LEU A 63 -5.46 0.43 12.65
C LEU A 63 -5.94 1.23 13.87
N HIS A 64 -5.05 2.04 14.43
CA HIS A 64 -5.40 2.90 15.54
C HIS A 64 -5.93 4.24 15.01
N LEU A 65 -7.16 4.59 15.34
CA LEU A 65 -7.80 5.88 15.03
C LEU A 65 -7.78 6.31 13.54
N VAL A 66 -7.76 5.37 12.64
CA VAL A 66 -7.73 5.69 11.22
C VAL A 66 -9.13 5.83 10.66
N PRO A 67 -9.19 6.53 9.68
CA PRO A 67 -9.05 7.92 9.26
C PRO A 67 -10.32 8.72 9.52
N LEU A 68 -11.15 8.24 10.43
CA LEU A 68 -12.40 8.90 10.81
C LEU A 68 -12.09 10.07 11.75
N GLN A 69 -11.44 11.11 11.21
CA GLN A 69 -11.04 12.30 11.95
C GLN A 69 -12.19 13.00 12.72
N TYR A 70 -13.41 12.63 12.43
CA TYR A 70 -14.60 13.15 13.13
C TYR A 70 -15.07 12.27 14.28
N ILE A 71 -14.59 11.03 14.34
CA ILE A 71 -14.89 10.15 15.47
C ILE A 71 -13.72 10.23 16.43
N SER A 72 -13.97 10.74 17.62
CA SER A 72 -12.92 10.90 18.64
C SER A 72 -12.40 9.54 19.12
N SER A 73 -11.23 9.53 19.75
CA SER A 73 -10.68 8.35 20.42
C SER A 73 -11.57 7.78 21.53
N ASN A 74 -12.55 8.56 21.98
CA ASN A 74 -13.55 8.10 22.96
C ASN A 74 -14.61 7.20 22.33
N GLU A 75 -14.82 7.29 21.03
CA GLU A 75 -15.86 6.56 20.29
C GLU A 75 -15.35 5.20 19.78
N ILE A 76 -14.14 5.18 19.21
CA ILE A 76 -13.51 4.00 18.57
C ILE A 76 -12.16 3.73 19.22
N LYS A 77 -11.94 2.48 19.64
CA LYS A 77 -10.64 2.04 20.16
C LYS A 77 -9.69 1.59 19.05
N TYR A 78 -10.19 0.76 18.15
CA TYR A 78 -9.45 0.22 17.02
C TYR A 78 -10.35 0.13 15.80
N THR A 79 -9.75 0.26 14.63
CA THR A 79 -10.33 -0.13 13.35
C THR A 79 -9.59 -1.36 12.86
N PHE A 80 -10.30 -2.42 12.60
CA PHE A 80 -9.75 -3.62 11.96
C PHE A 80 -10.19 -3.66 10.51
N ASN A 81 -9.27 -3.98 9.60
CA ASN A 81 -9.64 -4.28 8.24
C ASN A 81 -9.06 -5.62 7.79
N TYR A 82 -9.75 -6.25 6.85
CA TYR A 82 -9.25 -7.37 6.09
C TYR A 82 -9.54 -7.14 4.62
N TYR A 83 -8.71 -7.70 3.76
CA TYR A 83 -8.81 -7.46 2.33
C TYR A 83 -8.35 -8.63 1.49
N LEU A 84 -8.87 -8.66 0.28
CA LEU A 84 -8.45 -9.52 -0.81
C LEU A 84 -8.16 -8.62 -2.01
N ASN A 85 -7.06 -8.86 -2.68
CA ASN A 85 -6.64 -8.07 -3.83
C ASN A 85 -6.03 -8.99 -4.88
N ILE A 86 -6.29 -8.71 -6.16
CA ILE A 86 -5.69 -9.44 -7.25
C ILE A 86 -5.31 -8.50 -8.39
N THR A 87 -4.07 -8.60 -8.85
CA THR A 87 -3.64 -8.01 -10.11
C THR A 87 -3.91 -9.01 -11.23
N ILE A 88 -5.04 -8.85 -11.90
CA ILE A 88 -5.53 -9.79 -12.93
C ILE A 88 -4.64 -9.71 -14.18
N PHE A 89 -4.34 -8.47 -14.59
CA PHE A 89 -3.48 -8.15 -15.72
C PHE A 89 -2.39 -7.16 -15.29
N PRO A 90 -1.30 -7.04 -16.02
CA PRO A 90 -0.27 -6.07 -15.68
C PRO A 90 -0.75 -4.62 -15.54
N TRP A 91 -1.96 -4.33 -16.02
CA TRP A 91 -2.57 -3.00 -16.03
C TRP A 91 -3.85 -2.89 -15.19
N LEU A 92 -4.37 -4.00 -14.62
CA LEU A 92 -5.61 -4.01 -13.84
C LEU A 92 -5.44 -4.75 -12.51
N GLU A 93 -5.64 -4.02 -11.43
CA GLU A 93 -5.74 -4.54 -10.07
C GLU A 93 -7.15 -4.28 -9.54
N VAL A 94 -7.75 -5.29 -8.92
CA VAL A 94 -9.06 -5.19 -8.27
C VAL A 94 -8.97 -5.74 -6.86
N GLY A 95 -9.75 -5.19 -5.95
CA GLY A 95 -9.73 -5.60 -4.55
C GLY A 95 -11.08 -5.47 -3.87
N TYR A 96 -11.16 -6.14 -2.73
CA TYR A 96 -12.24 -6.03 -1.77
C TYR A 96 -11.63 -5.77 -0.40
N THR A 97 -12.16 -4.77 0.30
CA THR A 97 -11.73 -4.43 1.65
C THR A 97 -12.96 -4.35 2.54
N CYS A 98 -12.87 -4.93 3.71
CA CYS A 98 -13.89 -4.80 4.73
C CYS A 98 -13.27 -4.17 5.99
N THR A 99 -13.86 -3.10 6.46
CA THR A 99 -13.41 -2.35 7.64
C THR A 99 -14.45 -2.46 8.73
N ILE A 100 -14.02 -2.70 9.97
CA ILE A 100 -14.88 -2.84 11.14
C ILE A 100 -14.29 -2.02 12.28
N ASN A 101 -15.12 -1.26 12.98
CA ASN A 101 -14.74 -0.45 14.12
C ASN A 101 -15.03 -1.16 15.44
N TYR A 102 -14.12 -1.05 16.41
CA TYR A 102 -14.37 -1.50 17.78
C TYR A 102 -14.92 -0.34 18.61
N ALA A 103 -16.21 -0.41 18.97
CA ALA A 103 -16.89 0.65 19.71
C ALA A 103 -16.42 0.67 21.18
N ASN A 104 -16.06 1.85 21.67
CA ASN A 104 -15.73 2.04 23.08
C ASN A 104 -16.97 1.97 23.98
N HIS A 105 -16.75 1.56 25.23
CA HIS A 105 -17.75 1.75 26.27
C HIS A 105 -17.93 3.24 26.54
N GLY A 106 -19.20 3.68 26.67
CA GLY A 106 -19.51 5.09 26.83
C GLY A 106 -19.47 5.93 25.57
N SER A 107 -19.37 5.29 24.39
CA SER A 107 -19.49 5.98 23.10
C SER A 107 -20.83 6.72 23.02
N THR A 108 -20.78 7.96 22.53
CA THR A 108 -21.97 8.74 22.21
C THR A 108 -22.42 8.54 20.77
N TYR A 109 -21.52 8.03 19.94
CA TYR A 109 -21.75 7.75 18.52
C TYR A 109 -22.36 6.37 18.27
N PHE A 110 -21.90 5.36 19.06
CA PHE A 110 -22.39 3.99 18.94
C PHE A 110 -23.39 3.67 20.03
N PRO A 111 -24.51 2.97 19.71
CA PRO A 111 -25.49 2.57 20.72
C PRO A 111 -24.88 1.60 21.74
N GLU A 112 -25.41 1.61 22.94
CA GLU A 112 -24.91 0.82 24.10
C GLU A 112 -24.75 -0.68 23.78
N GLN A 113 -25.65 -1.24 22.97
CA GLN A 113 -25.64 -2.65 22.59
C GLN A 113 -24.38 -3.03 21.77
N SER A 114 -23.69 -2.03 21.16
CA SER A 114 -22.48 -2.22 20.38
C SER A 114 -21.19 -2.00 21.17
N TRP A 115 -21.25 -1.48 22.38
CA TRP A 115 -20.07 -1.20 23.17
C TRP A 115 -19.27 -2.45 23.48
N GLY A 116 -17.96 -2.35 23.33
CA GLY A 116 -17.06 -3.48 23.50
C GLY A 116 -17.12 -4.52 22.36
N LYS A 117 -17.78 -4.21 21.24
CA LYS A 117 -17.92 -5.11 20.10
C LYS A 117 -17.43 -4.47 18.82
N TYR A 118 -17.09 -5.31 17.83
CA TYR A 118 -16.86 -4.89 16.46
C TYR A 118 -18.19 -4.57 15.78
N THR A 119 -18.30 -3.37 15.27
CA THR A 119 -19.52 -2.81 14.69
C THR A 119 -19.17 -1.88 13.52
N ASN A 120 -20.20 -1.36 12.85
CA ASN A 120 -20.07 -0.43 11.73
C ASN A 120 -19.16 -0.99 10.61
N GLN A 121 -19.57 -2.12 10.07
CA GLN A 121 -18.86 -2.77 8.96
C GLN A 121 -19.03 -1.98 7.67
N ASP A 122 -17.92 -1.58 7.07
CA ASP A 122 -17.87 -0.97 5.75
C ASP A 122 -17.21 -1.91 4.75
N ARG A 123 -17.84 -2.13 3.61
CA ARG A 123 -17.42 -3.05 2.55
C ARG A 123 -17.14 -2.28 1.29
N ALA A 124 -15.90 -2.28 0.85
CA ALA A 124 -15.43 -1.50 -0.28
C ALA A 124 -14.90 -2.40 -1.40
N PHE A 125 -15.24 -2.08 -2.64
CA PHE A 125 -14.57 -2.60 -3.83
C PHE A 125 -13.60 -1.56 -4.34
N ASN A 126 -12.42 -1.99 -4.74
CA ASN A 126 -11.36 -1.12 -5.22
C ASN A 126 -10.92 -1.56 -6.61
N ALA A 127 -10.54 -0.61 -7.45
CA ALA A 127 -9.96 -0.92 -8.75
C ALA A 127 -8.88 0.10 -9.12
N ARG A 128 -7.83 -0.39 -9.80
CA ARG A 128 -6.69 0.42 -10.23
C ARG A 128 -6.31 0.06 -11.65
N LEU A 129 -6.18 1.06 -12.49
CA LEU A 129 -5.88 0.93 -13.91
C LEU A 129 -4.55 1.63 -14.21
N ARG A 130 -3.52 0.88 -14.63
CA ARG A 130 -2.28 1.45 -15.11
C ARG A 130 -2.46 2.01 -16.50
N LEU A 131 -2.39 3.33 -16.60
CA LEU A 131 -2.52 4.06 -17.86
C LEU A 131 -1.18 4.15 -18.59
N TRP A 132 -0.06 4.21 -17.84
CA TRP A 132 1.27 4.36 -18.38
C TRP A 132 2.28 3.58 -17.55
N LYS A 133 3.17 2.82 -18.20
CA LYS A 133 4.24 2.09 -17.53
C LYS A 133 5.48 2.98 -17.40
N GLU A 134 6.19 2.88 -16.28
CA GLU A 134 7.44 3.57 -16.05
C GLU A 134 8.45 3.28 -17.17
N GLY A 135 9.09 4.34 -17.68
CA GLY A 135 10.11 4.24 -18.71
C GLY A 135 9.60 3.85 -20.11
N TRP A 136 8.29 3.83 -20.35
CA TRP A 136 7.69 3.35 -21.62
C TRP A 136 8.09 4.19 -22.83
N TRP A 137 8.24 5.49 -22.65
CA TRP A 137 8.71 6.40 -23.72
C TRP A 137 10.18 6.77 -23.55
N LYS A 138 10.53 7.35 -22.38
CA LYS A 138 11.89 7.73 -21.99
C LYS A 138 12.17 7.27 -20.58
N SER A 139 13.41 7.01 -20.23
CA SER A 139 13.81 6.49 -18.92
C SER A 139 13.32 7.34 -17.73
N TRP A 140 13.11 8.62 -17.92
CA TRP A 140 12.60 9.53 -16.88
C TRP A 140 11.07 9.51 -16.72
N THR A 141 10.30 8.94 -17.67
CA THR A 141 8.83 8.95 -17.57
C THR A 141 8.34 8.10 -16.42
N PRO A 142 7.41 8.63 -15.59
CA PRO A 142 6.86 7.89 -14.46
C PRO A 142 5.84 6.84 -14.90
N GLN A 143 5.50 5.93 -14.01
CA GLN A 143 4.29 5.12 -14.11
C GLN A 143 3.08 5.97 -13.71
N ILE A 144 1.93 5.76 -14.36
CA ILE A 144 0.68 6.48 -14.06
C ILE A 144 -0.45 5.47 -13.87
N VAL A 145 -1.19 5.62 -12.78
CA VAL A 145 -2.34 4.80 -12.41
C VAL A 145 -3.53 5.68 -12.09
N LEU A 146 -4.68 5.34 -12.66
CA LEU A 146 -5.99 5.81 -12.23
C LEU A 146 -6.56 4.80 -11.24
N GLY A 147 -7.03 5.25 -10.10
CA GLY A 147 -7.60 4.37 -9.09
C GLY A 147 -8.88 4.92 -8.50
N LEU A 148 -9.66 3.98 -7.98
CA LEU A 148 -10.90 4.25 -7.28
C LEU A 148 -11.03 3.26 -6.12
N ASP A 149 -11.40 3.78 -4.98
CA ASP A 149 -11.70 3.01 -3.78
C ASP A 149 -13.14 3.31 -3.39
N ASP A 150 -13.90 2.25 -3.13
CA ASP A 150 -15.28 2.29 -2.70
C ASP A 150 -16.24 3.15 -3.55
N PRO A 151 -16.30 2.94 -4.89
CA PRO A 151 -17.14 3.74 -5.75
C PRO A 151 -18.64 3.39 -5.66
N THR A 152 -18.97 2.26 -5.03
CA THR A 152 -20.31 1.66 -5.07
C THR A 152 -21.03 1.67 -3.73
N SER A 153 -20.37 2.08 -2.65
CA SER A 153 -21.03 2.22 -1.36
C SER A 153 -22.04 3.36 -1.41
N HIS A 154 -23.21 3.05 -0.91
CA HIS A 154 -24.31 3.99 -0.74
C HIS A 154 -24.57 4.24 0.74
N GLU A 155 -25.29 5.29 1.04
CA GLU A 155 -25.87 5.49 2.37
C GLU A 155 -26.71 4.27 2.72
N ALA A 156 -26.18 3.44 3.64
CA ALA A 156 -26.85 2.24 4.12
C ALA A 156 -26.69 2.12 5.64
N TYR A 157 -27.57 1.40 6.25
CA TYR A 157 -27.46 1.11 7.68
C TYR A 157 -26.19 0.30 7.96
N GLY A 158 -25.50 0.67 9.03
CA GLY A 158 -24.27 0.01 9.46
C GLY A 158 -24.45 -1.49 9.68
N GLY A 159 -23.41 -2.26 9.33
CA GLY A 159 -23.33 -3.69 9.58
C GLY A 159 -22.43 -4.01 10.78
N GLY A 160 -22.27 -5.30 11.08
CA GLY A 160 -21.44 -5.79 12.17
C GLY A 160 -22.25 -6.53 13.25
N ALA A 161 -21.78 -6.49 14.49
CA ALA A 161 -22.41 -7.21 15.61
C ALA A 161 -23.82 -6.70 15.96
N VAL A 162 -24.12 -5.45 15.63
CA VAL A 162 -25.39 -4.79 15.90
C VAL A 162 -25.87 -4.10 14.62
N LYS A 163 -27.14 -4.28 14.28
CA LYS A 163 -27.80 -3.51 13.23
C LYS A 163 -28.24 -2.18 13.81
N PHE A 164 -28.01 -1.11 13.09
CA PHE A 164 -28.49 0.23 13.42
C PHE A 164 -29.75 0.49 12.60
N ASP A 165 -30.87 0.67 13.26
CA ASP A 165 -32.17 0.85 12.60
C ASP A 165 -32.45 2.33 12.25
N GLU A 166 -31.56 3.26 12.67
CA GLU A 166 -31.78 4.68 12.49
C GLU A 166 -30.86 5.30 11.43
N ALA A 167 -31.41 6.23 10.68
CA ALA A 167 -30.71 7.02 9.67
C ALA A 167 -29.57 7.84 10.31
N GLY A 168 -28.35 7.65 9.83
CA GLY A 168 -27.21 8.46 10.26
C GLY A 168 -25.87 7.74 10.21
N MET A 169 -25.82 6.42 10.18
CA MET A 169 -24.56 5.69 10.04
C MET A 169 -24.38 5.25 8.61
N GLN A 170 -23.62 6.04 7.88
CA GLN A 170 -23.31 5.84 6.47
C GLN A 170 -22.05 4.99 6.33
N ASN A 171 -21.97 4.16 5.29
CA ASN A 171 -20.88 3.20 5.08
C ASN A 171 -19.87 3.60 3.98
N ASN A 172 -19.99 4.78 3.39
CA ASN A 172 -19.05 5.23 2.37
C ASN A 172 -17.92 6.10 2.95
N HIS A 173 -17.29 5.65 4.03
CA HIS A 173 -16.25 6.40 4.75
C HIS A 173 -14.96 6.58 3.94
N PHE A 174 -14.72 5.73 2.95
CA PHE A 174 -13.43 5.58 2.27
C PHE A 174 -13.47 5.91 0.79
N THR A 175 -14.60 6.38 0.28
CA THR A 175 -14.76 6.68 -1.14
C THR A 175 -13.76 7.73 -1.60
N ARG A 176 -12.88 7.36 -2.52
CA ARG A 176 -11.94 8.26 -3.18
C ARG A 176 -11.64 7.84 -4.60
N TYR A 177 -11.33 8.84 -5.42
CA TYR A 177 -10.79 8.69 -6.77
C TYR A 177 -9.42 9.34 -6.81
N TYR A 178 -8.49 8.80 -7.58
CA TYR A 178 -7.15 9.37 -7.65
C TYR A 178 -6.46 9.11 -8.97
N LEU A 179 -5.57 10.02 -9.31
CA LEU A 179 -4.56 9.85 -10.33
C LEU A 179 -3.20 9.89 -9.64
N ALA A 180 -2.41 8.84 -9.80
CA ALA A 180 -1.11 8.71 -9.16
C ALA A 180 0.01 8.54 -10.18
N ALA A 181 1.17 9.08 -9.85
CA ALA A 181 2.42 8.92 -10.59
C ALA A 181 3.51 8.40 -9.67
N THR A 182 4.34 7.48 -10.18
CA THR A 182 5.46 6.89 -9.43
C THR A 182 6.69 6.82 -10.31
N LYS A 183 7.85 7.18 -9.72
CA LYS A 183 9.16 7.07 -10.34
C LYS A 183 10.15 6.42 -9.40
N HIS A 184 10.92 5.46 -9.93
CA HIS A 184 11.97 4.78 -9.16
C HIS A 184 13.37 5.22 -9.58
N PHE A 185 14.25 5.29 -8.57
CA PHE A 185 15.68 5.57 -8.72
C PHE A 185 16.46 4.46 -8.04
N SER A 186 17.17 3.66 -8.83
CA SER A 186 17.94 2.52 -8.32
C SER A 186 19.40 2.90 -8.09
N PHE A 187 19.89 2.57 -6.90
CA PHE A 187 21.28 2.75 -6.49
C PHE A 187 21.92 1.35 -6.37
N ALA A 188 22.84 1.07 -7.29
CA ALA A 188 23.47 -0.26 -7.38
C ALA A 188 24.15 -0.66 -6.07
N GLY A 189 23.79 -1.83 -5.54
CA GLY A 189 24.34 -2.37 -4.30
C GLY A 189 23.89 -1.66 -3.02
N VAL A 190 22.89 -0.75 -3.11
CA VAL A 190 22.36 -0.01 -1.94
C VAL A 190 20.85 -0.21 -1.81
N GLY A 191 20.08 0.11 -2.85
CA GLY A 191 18.63 0.01 -2.79
C GLY A 191 17.93 0.78 -3.89
N THR A 192 16.61 0.92 -3.73
CA THR A 192 15.75 1.64 -4.66
C THR A 192 14.89 2.64 -3.90
N LEU A 193 14.96 3.89 -4.33
CA LEU A 193 14.08 4.98 -3.87
C LEU A 193 12.86 5.06 -4.81
N GLY A 194 11.67 4.92 -4.26
CA GLY A 194 10.41 5.26 -4.92
C GLY A 194 9.98 6.67 -4.54
N VAL A 195 9.56 7.44 -5.52
CA VAL A 195 8.96 8.77 -5.34
C VAL A 195 7.56 8.76 -5.94
N HIS A 196 6.58 9.16 -5.14
CA HIS A 196 5.17 9.04 -5.44
C HIS A 196 4.48 10.39 -5.30
N ALA A 197 3.59 10.68 -6.24
CA ALA A 197 2.70 11.83 -6.17
C ALA A 197 1.32 11.40 -6.65
N ALA A 198 0.28 11.94 -6.03
CA ALA A 198 -1.08 11.69 -6.45
C ALA A 198 -1.95 12.92 -6.25
N TYR A 199 -3.04 12.99 -7.00
CA TYR A 199 -4.12 13.92 -6.77
C TYR A 199 -5.37 13.14 -6.42
N VAL A 200 -5.94 13.42 -5.25
CA VAL A 200 -7.00 12.61 -4.64
C VAL A 200 -8.27 13.43 -4.52
N ASP A 201 -9.38 12.89 -4.99
CA ASP A 201 -10.73 13.40 -4.83
C ASP A 201 -11.45 12.52 -3.80
N TYR A 202 -11.55 12.97 -2.56
CA TYR A 202 -12.29 12.29 -1.50
C TYR A 202 -13.76 12.68 -1.52
N ARG A 203 -14.62 11.66 -1.48
CA ARG A 203 -16.08 11.80 -1.53
C ARG A 203 -16.79 11.05 -0.41
N ALA A 204 -16.08 10.75 0.66
CA ALA A 204 -16.65 10.10 1.82
C ALA A 204 -17.79 10.93 2.43
N CYS A 205 -18.84 10.27 2.92
CA CYS A 205 -20.06 10.93 3.40
C CYS A 205 -19.86 11.85 4.61
N TRP A 206 -18.90 11.53 5.45
CA TRP A 206 -18.59 12.27 6.68
C TRP A 206 -17.63 13.42 6.51
N PHE A 207 -17.09 13.61 5.31
CA PHE A 207 -16.12 14.65 5.02
C PHE A 207 -16.69 15.59 3.97
N PRO A 208 -16.44 16.90 4.08
CA PRO A 208 -16.63 17.78 2.94
C PRO A 208 -15.84 17.20 1.77
N HIS A 209 -16.44 17.16 0.60
CA HIS A 209 -15.70 16.79 -0.60
C HIS A 209 -14.45 17.64 -0.71
N TYR A 210 -13.30 17.02 -0.80
CA TYR A 210 -12.06 17.75 -0.98
C TYR A 210 -11.17 17.09 -2.02
N ARG A 211 -10.42 17.92 -2.68
CA ARG A 211 -9.42 17.54 -3.68
C ARG A 211 -8.08 18.05 -3.23
N ARG A 212 -7.14 17.15 -3.00
CA ARG A 212 -5.82 17.50 -2.46
C ARG A 212 -4.72 16.65 -3.07
N PRO A 213 -3.49 17.21 -3.16
CA PRO A 213 -2.33 16.39 -3.47
C PRO A 213 -1.99 15.45 -2.31
N ALA A 214 -1.47 14.28 -2.67
CA ALA A 214 -0.81 13.36 -1.78
C ALA A 214 0.58 13.06 -2.36
N ALA A 215 1.54 12.77 -1.51
CA ALA A 215 2.89 12.46 -1.93
C ALA A 215 3.56 11.52 -0.92
N GLY A 216 4.59 10.81 -1.36
CA GLY A 216 5.37 9.98 -0.47
C GLY A 216 6.62 9.45 -1.12
N VAL A 217 7.44 8.86 -0.28
CA VAL A 217 8.67 8.20 -0.68
C VAL A 217 8.79 6.87 0.04
N ASN A 218 9.44 5.91 -0.61
CA ASN A 218 9.90 4.71 0.05
C ASN A 218 11.33 4.38 -0.33
N PHE A 219 12.05 3.74 0.56
CA PHE A 219 13.39 3.24 0.29
C PHE A 219 13.48 1.77 0.65
N LYS A 220 13.61 0.96 -0.39
CA LYS A 220 13.82 -0.47 -0.27
C LYS A 220 15.28 -0.81 -0.36
N PHE A 221 15.79 -1.46 0.69
CA PHE A 221 17.19 -1.90 0.71
C PHE A 221 17.43 -3.07 -0.25
N ASN A 222 18.58 -3.03 -0.92
CA ASN A 222 19.11 -4.09 -1.77
C ASN A 222 20.64 -4.05 -1.72
N LEU A 223 21.15 -4.31 -0.50
CA LEU A 223 22.57 -4.22 -0.18
C LEU A 223 23.34 -5.39 -0.76
N LEU A 224 24.48 -5.10 -1.35
CA LEU A 224 25.42 -6.09 -1.88
C LEU A 224 26.84 -5.82 -1.37
N PRO A 225 27.62 -6.87 -1.07
CA PRO A 225 27.29 -8.30 -1.11
C PRO A 225 26.36 -8.72 0.05
N GLU A 226 25.53 -9.71 -0.19
CA GLU A 226 24.62 -10.30 0.81
C GLU A 226 25.31 -11.41 1.62
N ASP A 227 26.37 -11.05 2.32
CA ASP A 227 27.32 -11.97 2.94
C ASP A 227 27.08 -12.25 4.44
N ASN A 228 26.24 -11.42 5.08
CA ASN A 228 25.93 -11.58 6.50
C ASN A 228 24.44 -11.47 6.81
N LEU A 229 24.06 -11.91 8.02
CA LEU A 229 22.65 -11.95 8.45
C LEU A 229 22.03 -10.54 8.55
N ALA A 230 22.80 -9.54 8.94
CA ALA A 230 22.31 -8.16 9.08
C ALA A 230 21.93 -7.59 7.70
N VAL A 231 22.77 -7.79 6.69
CA VAL A 231 22.47 -7.38 5.30
C VAL A 231 21.25 -8.10 4.77
N LYS A 232 21.12 -9.41 5.00
CA LYS A 232 19.93 -10.18 4.62
C LYS A 232 18.67 -9.65 5.30
N ALA A 233 18.75 -9.31 6.58
CA ALA A 233 17.63 -8.73 7.30
C ALA A 233 17.25 -7.35 6.74
N LEU A 234 18.22 -6.49 6.46
CA LEU A 234 17.96 -5.16 5.86
C LEU A 234 17.35 -5.26 4.46
N ASN A 235 17.76 -6.22 3.65
CA ASN A 235 17.21 -6.41 2.29
C ASN A 235 15.73 -6.80 2.25
N GLY A 236 15.14 -7.21 3.38
CA GLY A 236 13.69 -7.40 3.52
C GLY A 236 12.91 -6.13 3.85
N LEU A 237 13.63 -5.05 4.22
CA LEU A 237 13.04 -3.82 4.76
C LEU A 237 12.80 -2.78 3.67
N ASP A 238 11.65 -2.12 3.76
CA ASP A 238 11.27 -0.98 2.96
C ASP A 238 10.71 0.11 3.89
N LEU A 239 11.39 1.23 3.99
CA LEU A 239 11.01 2.36 4.83
C LEU A 239 10.16 3.34 4.04
N MET A 240 9.12 3.89 4.67
CA MET A 240 8.13 4.74 4.03
C MET A 240 7.89 6.01 4.81
N ALA A 241 7.69 7.10 4.07
CA ALA A 241 7.16 8.35 4.59
C ALA A 241 6.19 8.95 3.57
N GLU A 242 5.05 9.43 4.03
CA GLU A 242 4.02 9.95 3.15
C GLU A 242 3.22 11.10 3.76
N TYR A 243 2.61 11.88 2.88
CA TYR A 243 1.48 12.74 3.16
C TYR A 243 0.28 12.22 2.36
N ASP A 244 -0.73 11.70 3.03
CA ASP A 244 -1.89 11.03 2.41
C ASP A 244 -3.03 11.99 2.02
N ALA A 245 -2.73 13.27 1.82
CA ALA A 245 -3.67 14.38 1.65
C ALA A 245 -4.35 14.85 2.95
N ARG A 246 -4.05 14.23 4.10
CA ARG A 246 -4.60 14.57 5.42
C ARG A 246 -3.54 14.62 6.50
N THR A 247 -2.76 13.56 6.64
CA THR A 247 -1.77 13.38 7.70
C THR A 247 -0.42 12.99 7.13
N VAL A 248 0.62 13.24 7.89
CA VAL A 248 1.97 12.72 7.61
C VAL A 248 2.13 11.41 8.36
N ASN A 249 2.46 10.35 7.63
CA ASN A 249 2.65 9.02 8.17
C ASN A 249 4.06 8.53 7.87
N ILE A 250 4.62 7.77 8.79
CA ILE A 250 5.88 7.05 8.59
C ILE A 250 5.67 5.58 8.90
N GLY A 251 6.37 4.71 8.22
CA GLY A 251 6.24 3.30 8.46
C GLY A 251 7.28 2.46 7.78
N ALA A 252 7.11 1.17 7.92
CA ALA A 252 7.98 0.17 7.36
C ALA A 252 7.17 -1.03 6.87
N HIS A 253 7.63 -1.60 5.80
CA HIS A 253 7.18 -2.88 5.30
C HIS A 253 8.35 -3.86 5.36
N TYR A 254 8.09 -5.08 5.79
CA TYR A 254 9.10 -6.12 5.90
C TYR A 254 8.66 -7.40 5.17
N GLN A 255 9.49 -7.86 4.25
CA GLN A 255 9.25 -9.07 3.48
C GLN A 255 9.84 -10.30 4.18
N LEU A 256 8.98 -11.26 4.48
CA LEU A 256 9.37 -12.57 4.95
C LEU A 256 9.18 -13.60 3.83
N TRP A 257 9.91 -14.70 3.92
CA TRP A 257 9.78 -15.87 3.07
C TRP A 257 9.55 -15.55 1.59
N LYS A 258 10.54 -14.91 0.97
CA LYS A 258 10.53 -14.59 -0.48
C LYS A 258 9.30 -13.80 -0.94
N ASP A 259 8.83 -12.83 -0.14
CA ASP A 259 7.65 -12.01 -0.44
C ASP A 259 6.28 -12.72 -0.30
N HIS A 260 6.24 -13.94 0.22
CA HIS A 260 4.96 -14.60 0.45
C HIS A 260 4.27 -14.13 1.73
N ILE A 261 5.03 -13.77 2.75
CA ILE A 261 4.54 -13.22 4.02
C ILE A 261 5.12 -11.84 4.18
N ASN A 262 4.28 -10.87 4.49
CA ASN A 262 4.66 -9.47 4.57
C ASN A 262 4.08 -8.85 5.83
N LEU A 263 4.90 -8.07 6.52
CA LEU A 263 4.50 -7.28 7.68
C LEU A 263 4.48 -5.81 7.31
N ILE A 264 3.54 -5.08 7.87
CA ILE A 264 3.47 -3.62 7.76
C ILE A 264 3.32 -3.03 9.16
N ALA A 265 4.01 -1.94 9.42
CA ALA A 265 3.91 -1.17 10.65
C ALA A 265 3.98 0.31 10.31
N GLU A 266 3.20 1.12 11.02
CA GLU A 266 3.14 2.56 10.79
C GLU A 266 2.93 3.35 12.08
N LEU A 267 3.33 4.61 12.02
CA LEU A 267 2.92 5.66 12.94
C LEU A 267 2.11 6.68 12.15
N ASN A 268 0.81 6.61 12.28
CA ASN A 268 -0.11 7.57 11.65
C ASN A 268 -0.06 8.89 12.41
N ASN A 269 0.13 9.99 11.67
CA ASN A 269 0.34 11.33 12.23
C ASN A 269 1.47 11.41 13.28
N GLY A 270 2.47 10.53 13.16
CA GLY A 270 3.59 10.42 14.11
C GLY A 270 3.19 9.99 15.54
N LYS A 271 1.95 9.58 15.76
CA LYS A 271 1.38 9.34 17.08
C LYS A 271 0.70 7.98 17.25
N TYR A 272 -0.04 7.53 16.24
CA TYR A 272 -0.91 6.36 16.36
C TYR A 272 -0.28 5.16 15.67
N PHE A 273 0.07 4.15 16.44
CA PHE A 273 0.65 2.93 15.92
C PHE A 273 -0.42 2.03 15.30
N SER A 274 -0.14 1.52 14.12
CA SER A 274 -0.93 0.54 13.40
C SER A 274 -0.02 -0.52 12.80
N GLY A 275 -0.58 -1.69 12.51
CA GLY A 275 0.21 -2.74 11.88
C GLY A 275 -0.65 -3.87 11.37
N GLY A 276 -0.05 -4.70 10.53
CA GLY A 276 -0.73 -5.81 9.92
C GLY A 276 0.17 -6.82 9.26
N ILE A 277 -0.48 -7.83 8.72
CA ILE A 277 0.17 -8.92 7.99
C ILE A 277 -0.62 -9.20 6.72
N TYR A 278 0.10 -9.51 5.65
CA TYR A 278 -0.53 -9.96 4.42
C TYR A 278 0.31 -11.01 3.69
N PHE A 279 -0.39 -11.79 2.91
CA PHE A 279 0.16 -12.88 2.13
C PHE A 279 0.09 -12.55 0.65
N LYS A 280 1.10 -12.97 -0.11
CA LYS A 280 1.12 -12.90 -1.57
C LYS A 280 1.30 -14.27 -2.19
N ILE A 281 0.52 -14.54 -3.21
CA ILE A 281 0.61 -15.74 -4.03
C ILE A 281 0.72 -15.29 -5.49
N HIS A 282 1.78 -15.75 -6.16
CA HIS A 282 1.96 -15.54 -7.59
C HIS A 282 1.36 -16.73 -8.32
N LEU A 283 0.22 -16.52 -8.96
CA LEU A 283 -0.45 -17.54 -9.75
C LEU A 283 0.33 -17.77 -11.06
N LYS A 284 0.25 -18.99 -11.59
CA LYS A 284 0.93 -19.37 -12.85
C LYS A 284 0.15 -18.94 -14.09
#